data_299927fa623cf78072813b72ec6e7d6d
#
_entry.id   299927fa623cf78072813b72ec6e7d6d
#
_cell.length_a   1.000
_cell.length_b   1.000
_cell.length_c   1.000
_cell.angle_alpha   90.00
_cell.angle_beta   90.00
_cell.angle_gamma   90.00
#
_symmetry.space_group_name_H-M   'P 1'
#
loop_
_entity.id
_entity.type
_entity.pdbx_description
1 polymer ?
#
loop_
_entity_poly.entity_id
_entity_poly.type
_entity_poly.pdbx_seq_one_letter_code
_entity_poly.pdbx_strand_id
1 'polypeptide(L)'
;MKELVFYFDPISPFAYLAFERLPQVLAGCSHVAEYRPVLLAGLLQHWGQKGPAEVEPKRTWTLRHVHWLAQQQGTELDTPAVHPFNPLPLLRLALASSADMRPNRRVMQALLRHVWVGGADASDPARLAALTQEIAPVLDPAGPAVKQALREHTESAVQAGVFGVPSMACDGRLFWGLDALPMLHDAMTGGTWFEGPAWAREGQPREGVQRR
;
A
#
# COMPACT_ATOMS: atom_id res chain seq x y z
N MET A 1 2.59 4.33 22.82
CA MET A 1 1.92 4.57 21.52
C MET A 1 2.87 4.03 20.46
N LYS A 2 2.41 3.09 19.61
CA LYS A 2 3.24 2.45 18.59
C LYS A 2 3.24 3.26 17.31
N GLU A 3 4.33 3.22 16.55
CA GLU A 3 4.41 3.79 15.21
C GLU A 3 4.11 2.69 14.19
N LEU A 4 3.19 2.98 13.27
CA LEU A 4 2.81 2.10 12.18
C LEU A 4 3.10 2.80 10.86
N VAL A 5 3.98 2.24 10.04
CA VAL A 5 4.20 2.72 8.67
C VAL A 5 3.40 1.85 7.71
N PHE A 6 2.49 2.47 6.95
CA PHE A 6 1.68 1.80 5.93
C PHE A 6 2.23 2.17 4.54
N TYR A 7 2.94 1.23 3.92
CA TYR A 7 3.46 1.37 2.55
C TYR A 7 2.38 1.02 1.54
N PHE A 8 2.18 1.89 0.57
CA PHE A 8 1.12 1.72 -0.42
C PHE A 8 1.49 2.24 -1.81
N ASP A 9 0.83 1.66 -2.81
CA ASP A 9 0.68 2.20 -4.14
C ASP A 9 -0.82 2.10 -4.50
N PRO A 10 -1.48 3.18 -4.96
CA PRO A 10 -2.91 3.15 -5.29
C PRO A 10 -3.26 2.19 -6.43
N ILE A 11 -2.28 1.68 -7.18
CA ILE A 11 -2.50 0.64 -8.18
C ILE A 11 -2.94 -0.70 -7.57
N SER A 12 -2.70 -0.91 -6.26
CA SER A 12 -2.99 -2.17 -5.59
C SER A 12 -4.39 -2.17 -4.96
N PRO A 13 -5.30 -3.05 -5.41
CA PRO A 13 -6.61 -3.22 -4.76
C PRO A 13 -6.48 -3.74 -3.33
N PHE A 14 -5.46 -4.56 -3.05
CA PHE A 14 -5.21 -5.03 -1.69
C PHE A 14 -4.78 -3.89 -0.75
N ALA A 15 -4.07 -2.87 -1.29
CA ALA A 15 -3.74 -1.69 -0.49
C ALA A 15 -4.99 -0.89 -0.13
N TYR A 16 -5.94 -0.76 -1.06
CA TYR A 16 -7.24 -0.14 -0.80
C TYR A 16 -8.02 -0.90 0.28
N LEU A 17 -8.22 -2.21 0.11
CA LEU A 17 -8.97 -3.03 1.06
C LEU A 17 -8.31 -3.06 2.46
N ALA A 18 -6.99 -3.13 2.51
CA ALA A 18 -6.26 -3.07 3.79
C ALA A 18 -6.42 -1.71 4.47
N PHE A 19 -6.34 -0.62 3.71
CA PHE A 19 -6.54 0.73 4.23
C PHE A 19 -7.95 0.91 4.82
N GLU A 20 -9.00 0.47 4.13
CA GLU A 20 -10.37 0.55 4.62
C GLU A 20 -10.58 -0.32 5.88
N ARG A 21 -9.96 -1.50 5.92
CA ARG A 21 -10.07 -2.45 7.05
C ARG A 21 -9.26 -2.04 8.28
N LEU A 22 -8.17 -1.31 8.09
CA LEU A 22 -7.18 -1.00 9.14
C LEU A 22 -7.77 -0.43 10.42
N PRO A 23 -8.72 0.55 10.40
CA PRO A 23 -9.28 1.11 11.63
C PRO A 23 -10.05 0.10 12.48
N GLN A 24 -10.75 -0.84 11.84
CA GLN A 24 -11.47 -1.89 12.54
C GLN A 24 -10.52 -2.89 13.18
N VAL A 25 -9.48 -3.29 12.44
CA VAL A 25 -8.47 -4.25 12.93
C VAL A 25 -7.70 -3.67 14.10
N LEU A 26 -7.35 -2.39 14.05
CA LEU A 26 -6.56 -1.73 15.08
C LEU A 26 -7.42 -0.99 16.13
N ALA A 27 -8.71 -1.26 16.19
CA ALA A 27 -9.57 -0.71 17.22
C ALA A 27 -9.04 -1.10 18.62
N GLY A 28 -8.86 -0.11 19.50
CA GLY A 28 -8.28 -0.31 20.83
C GLY A 28 -6.75 -0.33 20.89
N CYS A 29 -6.04 -0.39 19.75
CA CYS A 29 -4.59 -0.27 19.72
C CYS A 29 -4.16 1.21 19.69
N SER A 30 -3.35 1.64 20.66
CA SER A 30 -2.79 3.01 20.67
C SER A 30 -1.64 3.11 19.67
N HIS A 31 -1.87 3.80 18.54
CA HIS A 31 -0.88 3.95 17.48
C HIS A 31 -0.98 5.29 16.75
N VAL A 32 0.12 5.64 16.05
CA VAL A 32 0.14 6.67 15.03
C VAL A 32 0.47 6.00 13.70
N ALA A 33 -0.35 6.23 12.68
CA ALA A 33 -0.11 5.70 11.33
C ALA A 33 0.54 6.77 10.45
N GLU A 34 1.70 6.42 9.87
CA GLU A 34 2.32 7.12 8.76
C GLU A 34 1.96 6.39 7.45
N TYR A 35 1.40 7.10 6.49
CA TYR A 35 1.12 6.55 5.16
C TYR A 35 2.27 6.91 4.21
N ARG A 36 2.96 5.90 3.70
CA ARG A 36 4.17 6.08 2.89
C ARG A 36 3.94 5.63 1.46
N PRO A 37 3.77 6.58 0.51
CA PRO A 37 3.69 6.27 -0.91
C PRO A 37 4.99 5.65 -1.40
N VAL A 38 4.89 4.54 -2.15
CA VAL A 38 6.02 3.86 -2.80
C VAL A 38 5.62 3.41 -4.19
N LEU A 39 6.55 3.36 -5.13
CA LEU A 39 6.28 2.87 -6.48
C LEU A 39 6.40 1.34 -6.51
N LEU A 40 5.27 0.64 -6.62
CA LEU A 40 5.25 -0.83 -6.68
C LEU A 40 6.12 -1.38 -7.82
N ALA A 41 6.09 -0.76 -8.99
CA ALA A 41 6.94 -1.18 -10.11
C ALA A 41 8.44 -1.12 -9.76
N GLY A 42 8.87 -0.13 -8.97
CA GLY A 42 10.25 -0.03 -8.46
C GLY A 42 10.60 -1.16 -7.49
N LEU A 43 9.68 -1.52 -6.58
CA LEU A 43 9.87 -2.68 -5.69
C LEU A 43 9.99 -3.98 -6.49
N LEU A 44 9.06 -4.22 -7.42
CA LEU A 44 9.06 -5.42 -8.26
C LEU A 44 10.35 -5.53 -9.10
N GLN A 45 10.81 -4.43 -9.68
CA GLN A 45 12.05 -4.38 -10.45
C GLN A 45 13.26 -4.74 -9.59
N HIS A 46 13.35 -4.15 -8.38
CA HIS A 46 14.47 -4.42 -7.47
C HIS A 46 14.56 -5.91 -7.09
N TRP A 47 13.41 -6.52 -6.76
CA TRP A 47 13.33 -7.92 -6.32
C TRP A 47 13.24 -8.93 -7.48
N GLY A 48 13.31 -8.50 -8.74
CA GLY A 48 13.20 -9.37 -9.91
C GLY A 48 11.84 -10.08 -10.02
N GLN A 49 10.76 -9.42 -9.59
CA GLN A 49 9.41 -9.98 -9.57
C GLN A 49 8.55 -9.38 -10.68
N LYS A 50 7.56 -10.16 -11.12
CA LYS A 50 6.44 -9.68 -11.95
C LYS A 50 5.22 -9.40 -11.08
N GLY A 51 4.57 -8.27 -11.32
CA GLY A 51 3.30 -7.96 -10.69
C GLY A 51 2.18 -8.92 -11.12
N PRO A 52 1.15 -9.13 -10.28
CA PRO A 52 0.02 -9.99 -10.66
C PRO A 52 -0.67 -9.55 -11.96
N ALA A 53 -0.70 -8.25 -12.24
CA ALA A 53 -1.31 -7.70 -13.45
C ALA A 53 -0.55 -8.01 -14.74
N GLU A 54 0.74 -8.37 -14.65
CA GLU A 54 1.60 -8.71 -15.79
C GLU A 54 1.46 -10.18 -16.24
N VAL A 55 0.81 -11.01 -15.42
CA VAL A 55 0.56 -12.43 -15.71
C VAL A 55 -0.95 -12.62 -15.84
N GLU A 56 -1.43 -12.81 -17.06
CA GLU A 56 -2.86 -12.80 -17.39
C GLU A 56 -3.73 -13.68 -16.49
N PRO A 57 -3.42 -14.96 -16.21
CA PRO A 57 -4.21 -15.77 -15.28
C PRO A 57 -4.21 -15.23 -13.84
N LYS A 58 -3.08 -14.64 -13.39
CA LYS A 58 -2.99 -14.02 -12.07
C LYS A 58 -3.82 -12.75 -11.99
N ARG A 59 -3.81 -11.92 -13.04
CA ARG A 59 -4.63 -10.71 -13.11
C ARG A 59 -6.10 -11.04 -12.97
N THR A 60 -6.59 -12.00 -13.77
CA THR A 60 -7.97 -12.45 -13.71
C THR A 60 -8.36 -13.00 -12.33
N TRP A 61 -7.51 -13.82 -11.74
CA TRP A 61 -7.74 -14.34 -10.39
C TRP A 61 -7.73 -13.22 -9.34
N THR A 62 -6.75 -12.33 -9.39
CA THR A 62 -6.63 -11.21 -8.46
C THR A 62 -7.88 -10.34 -8.44
N LEU A 63 -8.40 -9.97 -9.61
CA LEU A 63 -9.63 -9.17 -9.70
C LEU A 63 -10.84 -9.90 -9.10
N ARG A 64 -11.01 -11.19 -9.39
CA ARG A 64 -12.09 -12.00 -8.77
C ARG A 64 -11.93 -12.08 -7.25
N HIS A 65 -10.72 -12.30 -6.78
CA HIS A 65 -10.42 -12.44 -5.36
C HIS A 65 -10.65 -11.12 -4.60
N VAL A 66 -10.22 -9.99 -5.12
CA VAL A 66 -10.43 -8.69 -4.43
C VAL A 66 -11.90 -8.29 -4.39
N HIS A 67 -12.69 -8.58 -5.43
CA HIS A 67 -14.14 -8.35 -5.40
C HIS A 67 -14.84 -9.22 -4.35
N TRP A 68 -14.44 -10.49 -4.26
CA TRP A 68 -14.96 -11.37 -3.22
C TRP A 68 -14.60 -10.88 -1.82
N LEU A 69 -13.33 -10.47 -1.60
CA LEU A 69 -12.88 -9.91 -0.32
C LEU A 69 -13.60 -8.61 0.04
N ALA A 70 -13.80 -7.72 -0.92
CA ALA A 70 -14.57 -6.48 -0.73
C ALA A 70 -15.99 -6.79 -0.27
N GLN A 71 -16.67 -7.75 -0.89
CA GLN A 71 -17.99 -8.21 -0.48
C GLN A 71 -17.99 -8.75 0.95
N GLN A 72 -17.00 -9.59 1.33
CA GLN A 72 -16.89 -10.13 2.68
C GLN A 72 -16.64 -9.04 3.74
N GLN A 73 -15.99 -7.94 3.34
CA GLN A 73 -15.69 -6.81 4.23
C GLN A 73 -16.80 -5.74 4.26
N GLY A 74 -17.79 -5.83 3.38
CA GLY A 74 -18.78 -4.76 3.17
C GLY A 74 -18.14 -3.47 2.64
N THR A 75 -17.02 -3.58 1.89
CA THR A 75 -16.29 -2.45 1.31
C THR A 75 -16.70 -2.29 -0.16
N GLU A 76 -17.10 -1.08 -0.54
CA GLU A 76 -17.36 -0.75 -1.94
C GLU A 76 -16.06 -0.89 -2.75
N LEU A 77 -16.09 -1.62 -3.87
CA LEU A 77 -14.96 -1.77 -4.76
C LEU A 77 -15.44 -1.99 -6.20
N ASP A 78 -14.94 -1.14 -7.10
CA ASP A 78 -15.11 -1.24 -8.54
C ASP A 78 -13.75 -1.28 -9.22
N THR A 79 -13.59 -2.19 -10.19
CA THR A 79 -12.37 -2.21 -11.00
C THR A 79 -12.32 -0.98 -11.88
N PRO A 80 -11.24 -0.18 -11.86
CA PRO A 80 -11.11 0.97 -12.74
C PRO A 80 -11.12 0.56 -14.22
N ALA A 81 -11.63 1.44 -15.10
CA ALA A 81 -11.78 1.19 -16.53
C ALA A 81 -10.47 0.75 -17.20
N VAL A 82 -9.33 1.23 -16.69
CA VAL A 82 -7.99 0.83 -17.13
C VAL A 82 -7.17 0.35 -15.91
N HIS A 83 -6.69 -0.90 -15.96
CA HIS A 83 -5.79 -1.47 -14.96
C HIS A 83 -4.87 -2.53 -15.59
N PRO A 84 -3.55 -2.46 -15.40
CA PRO A 84 -2.81 -1.44 -14.64
C PRO A 84 -2.76 -0.08 -15.33
N PHE A 85 -2.62 0.97 -14.54
CA PHE A 85 -2.46 2.36 -14.99
C PHE A 85 -1.15 2.96 -14.46
N ASN A 86 -0.78 4.18 -14.88
CA ASN A 86 0.37 4.88 -14.33
C ASN A 86 0.04 5.53 -12.98
N PRO A 87 0.55 5.04 -11.83
CA PRO A 87 0.22 5.56 -10.51
C PRO A 87 1.00 6.83 -10.13
N LEU A 88 2.02 7.23 -10.90
CA LEU A 88 2.92 8.32 -10.53
C LEU A 88 2.21 9.66 -10.24
N PRO A 89 1.19 10.09 -11.00
CA PRO A 89 0.47 11.33 -10.67
C PRO A 89 -0.17 11.27 -9.29
N LEU A 90 -0.80 10.15 -8.94
CA LEU A 90 -1.47 9.94 -7.64
C LEU A 90 -0.47 9.85 -6.48
N LEU A 91 0.63 9.10 -6.65
CA LEU A 91 1.70 8.98 -5.64
C LEU A 91 2.35 10.34 -5.34
N ARG A 92 2.59 11.13 -6.38
CA ARG A 92 3.15 12.48 -6.23
C ARG A 92 2.15 13.45 -5.61
N LEU A 93 0.88 13.35 -5.96
CA LEU A 93 -0.18 14.14 -5.35
C LEU A 93 -0.30 13.83 -3.85
N ALA A 94 -0.17 12.56 -3.45
CA ALA A 94 -0.12 12.17 -2.04
C ALA A 94 1.00 12.91 -1.29
N LEU A 95 2.22 12.86 -1.82
CA LEU A 95 3.37 13.53 -1.20
C LEU A 95 3.22 15.06 -1.18
N ALA A 96 2.70 15.63 -2.24
CA ALA A 96 2.52 17.07 -2.37
C ALA A 96 1.43 17.65 -1.45
N SER A 97 0.62 16.80 -0.82
CA SER A 97 -0.52 17.20 0.02
C SER A 97 -0.12 17.90 1.32
N SER A 98 1.13 17.78 1.75
CA SER A 98 1.66 18.38 2.97
C SER A 98 3.11 18.85 2.78
N ALA A 99 3.54 19.83 3.58
CA ALA A 99 4.89 20.38 3.49
C ALA A 99 5.98 19.38 3.90
N ASP A 100 5.67 18.44 4.80
CA ASP A 100 6.55 17.37 5.25
C ASP A 100 6.45 16.09 4.38
N MET A 101 5.68 16.17 3.28
CA MET A 101 5.46 15.06 2.32
C MET A 101 4.88 13.79 2.97
N ARG A 102 4.09 13.95 4.05
CA ARG A 102 3.39 12.86 4.75
C ARG A 102 1.89 13.00 4.56
N PRO A 103 1.29 12.22 3.65
CA PRO A 103 -0.16 12.26 3.45
C PRO A 103 -0.89 11.78 4.70
N ASN A 104 -1.96 12.47 5.06
CA ASN A 104 -2.84 12.05 6.13
C ASN A 104 -3.91 11.05 5.64
N ARG A 105 -4.69 10.48 6.58
CA ARG A 105 -5.72 9.50 6.25
C ARG A 105 -6.78 10.01 5.26
N ARG A 106 -7.16 11.30 5.33
CA ARG A 106 -8.16 11.88 4.42
C ARG A 106 -7.63 11.88 2.98
N VAL A 107 -6.39 12.31 2.78
CA VAL A 107 -5.72 12.29 1.46
C VAL A 107 -5.64 10.88 0.92
N MET A 108 -5.24 9.93 1.76
CA MET A 108 -5.19 8.51 1.40
C MET A 108 -6.54 7.99 0.93
N GLN A 109 -7.59 8.29 1.69
CA GLN A 109 -8.95 7.86 1.36
C GLN A 109 -9.40 8.43 0.01
N ALA A 110 -9.19 9.73 -0.22
CA ALA A 110 -9.54 10.37 -1.48
C ALA A 110 -8.82 9.71 -2.68
N LEU A 111 -7.51 9.48 -2.55
CA LEU A 111 -6.71 8.84 -3.60
C LEU A 111 -7.15 7.40 -3.89
N LEU A 112 -7.33 6.59 -2.86
CA LEU A 112 -7.69 5.19 -3.03
C LEU A 112 -9.12 5.03 -3.56
N ARG A 113 -10.07 5.82 -3.07
CA ARG A 113 -11.44 5.82 -3.58
C ARG A 113 -11.53 6.36 -5.01
N HIS A 114 -10.71 7.35 -5.39
CA HIS A 114 -10.61 7.81 -6.77
C HIS A 114 -10.30 6.67 -7.75
N VAL A 115 -9.49 5.70 -7.32
CA VAL A 115 -9.13 4.54 -8.13
C VAL A 115 -10.16 3.44 -8.05
N TRP A 116 -10.59 3.05 -6.83
CA TRP A 116 -11.28 1.80 -6.57
C TRP A 116 -12.78 1.92 -6.33
N VAL A 117 -13.35 3.12 -6.58
CA VAL A 117 -14.79 3.36 -6.46
C VAL A 117 -15.31 4.03 -7.74
N GLY A 118 -16.45 3.53 -8.25
CA GLY A 118 -17.14 4.07 -9.41
C GLY A 118 -16.63 3.58 -10.77
N GLY A 119 -15.60 2.72 -10.81
CA GLY A 119 -15.16 2.01 -12.04
C GLY A 119 -14.57 2.87 -13.16
N ALA A 120 -14.38 4.17 -12.94
CA ALA A 120 -13.91 5.09 -13.97
C ALA A 120 -12.37 5.01 -14.16
N ASP A 121 -11.86 5.57 -15.27
CA ASP A 121 -10.41 5.65 -15.51
C ASP A 121 -9.74 6.53 -14.45
N ALA A 122 -8.80 5.94 -13.71
CA ALA A 122 -8.04 6.63 -12.68
C ALA A 122 -7.08 7.69 -13.27
N SER A 123 -6.75 7.58 -14.55
CA SER A 123 -5.85 8.49 -15.27
C SER A 123 -6.60 9.59 -16.04
N ASP A 124 -7.93 9.63 -15.99
CA ASP A 124 -8.71 10.66 -16.68
C ASP A 124 -8.29 12.07 -16.21
N PRO A 125 -7.93 12.98 -17.14
CA PRO A 125 -7.41 14.30 -16.78
C PRO A 125 -8.40 15.15 -15.99
N ALA A 126 -9.69 15.08 -16.28
CA ALA A 126 -10.71 15.88 -15.58
C ALA A 126 -10.89 15.37 -14.15
N ARG A 127 -10.92 14.04 -13.97
CA ARG A 127 -10.98 13.42 -12.64
C ARG A 127 -9.74 13.71 -11.80
N LEU A 128 -8.54 13.63 -12.40
CA LEU A 128 -7.29 14.00 -11.72
C LEU A 128 -7.26 15.46 -11.32
N ALA A 129 -7.77 16.36 -12.18
CA ALA A 129 -7.87 17.78 -11.85
C ALA A 129 -8.85 18.01 -10.68
N ALA A 130 -10.01 17.36 -10.68
CA ALA A 130 -10.97 17.44 -9.57
C ALA A 130 -10.37 16.91 -8.26
N LEU A 131 -9.70 15.76 -8.29
CA LEU A 131 -9.00 15.19 -7.13
C LEU A 131 -7.89 16.13 -6.63
N THR A 132 -7.15 16.77 -7.54
CA THR A 132 -6.10 17.74 -7.18
C THR A 132 -6.70 18.96 -6.48
N GLN A 133 -7.86 19.44 -6.94
CA GLN A 133 -8.58 20.54 -6.27
C GLN A 133 -9.08 20.12 -4.88
N GLU A 134 -9.59 18.90 -4.73
CA GLU A 134 -10.07 18.36 -3.44
C GLU A 134 -8.94 18.24 -2.43
N ILE A 135 -7.79 17.69 -2.84
CA ILE A 135 -6.62 17.50 -1.97
C ILE A 135 -5.92 18.83 -1.68
N ALA A 136 -5.97 19.79 -2.61
CA ALA A 136 -5.34 21.09 -2.51
C ALA A 136 -3.85 21.02 -2.08
N PRO A 137 -2.99 20.41 -2.93
CA PRO A 137 -1.60 20.18 -2.57
C PRO A 137 -0.86 21.49 -2.26
N VAL A 138 0.01 21.44 -1.25
CA VAL A 138 0.81 22.60 -0.81
C VAL A 138 2.17 22.67 -1.52
N LEU A 139 2.56 21.59 -2.19
CA LEU A 139 3.76 21.49 -3.02
C LEU A 139 3.34 21.22 -4.47
N ASP A 140 4.25 21.45 -5.42
CA ASP A 140 4.05 21.07 -6.81
C ASP A 140 4.22 19.54 -6.99
N PRO A 141 3.16 18.78 -7.33
CA PRO A 141 3.28 17.32 -7.56
C PRO A 141 4.24 16.96 -8.72
N ALA A 142 4.46 17.89 -9.65
CA ALA A 142 5.42 17.72 -10.75
C ALA A 142 6.82 18.23 -10.39
N GLY A 143 6.98 18.84 -9.23
CA GLY A 143 8.22 19.44 -8.75
C GLY A 143 9.35 18.43 -8.51
N PRO A 144 10.61 18.86 -8.60
CA PRO A 144 11.76 17.97 -8.41
C PRO A 144 11.83 17.37 -7.01
N ALA A 145 11.48 18.14 -5.98
CA ALA A 145 11.49 17.69 -4.59
C ALA A 145 10.53 16.52 -4.35
N VAL A 146 9.29 16.60 -4.87
CA VAL A 146 8.29 15.54 -4.74
C VAL A 146 8.70 14.29 -5.52
N LYS A 147 9.28 14.44 -6.70
CA LYS A 147 9.82 13.32 -7.48
C LYS A 147 10.97 12.62 -6.77
N GLN A 148 11.85 13.40 -6.14
CA GLN A 148 12.97 12.86 -5.37
C GLN A 148 12.47 12.14 -4.13
N ALA A 149 11.55 12.72 -3.37
CA ALA A 149 10.95 12.10 -2.19
C ALA A 149 10.30 10.75 -2.51
N LEU A 150 9.59 10.62 -3.64
CA LEU A 150 9.00 9.35 -4.05
C LEU A 150 10.07 8.27 -4.33
N ARG A 151 11.21 8.64 -4.91
CA ARG A 151 12.33 7.71 -5.09
C ARG A 151 12.90 7.28 -3.75
N GLU A 152 13.21 8.24 -2.87
CA GLU A 152 13.75 7.98 -1.53
C GLU A 152 12.80 7.10 -0.70
N HIS A 153 11.50 7.34 -0.76
CA HIS A 153 10.51 6.47 -0.11
C HIS A 153 10.57 5.04 -0.65
N THR A 154 10.67 4.88 -1.97
CA THR A 154 10.74 3.55 -2.60
C THR A 154 12.07 2.85 -2.27
N GLU A 155 13.20 3.55 -2.33
CA GLU A 155 14.51 3.03 -1.97
C GLU A 155 14.58 2.65 -0.48
N SER A 156 14.09 3.52 0.40
CA SER A 156 13.99 3.25 1.84
C SER A 156 13.10 2.04 2.15
N ALA A 157 12.00 1.88 1.42
CA ALA A 157 11.14 0.71 1.54
C ALA A 157 11.87 -0.58 1.14
N VAL A 158 12.64 -0.55 0.05
CA VAL A 158 13.51 -1.68 -0.36
C VAL A 158 14.51 -2.03 0.74
N GLN A 159 15.18 -1.04 1.31
CA GLN A 159 16.14 -1.25 2.42
C GLN A 159 15.47 -1.81 3.67
N ALA A 160 14.21 -1.47 3.91
CA ALA A 160 13.39 -2.04 4.99
C ALA A 160 12.84 -3.45 4.67
N GLY A 161 13.18 -4.03 3.51
CA GLY A 161 12.72 -5.35 3.09
C GLY A 161 11.32 -5.39 2.50
N VAL A 162 10.74 -4.24 2.16
CA VAL A 162 9.42 -4.19 1.50
C VAL A 162 9.54 -4.70 0.06
N PHE A 163 8.75 -5.70 -0.28
CA PHE A 163 8.77 -6.35 -1.60
C PHE A 163 7.42 -6.27 -2.33
N GLY A 164 6.42 -5.68 -1.72
CA GLY A 164 5.08 -5.52 -2.29
C GLY A 164 4.20 -4.63 -1.42
N VAL A 165 3.02 -4.29 -1.92
CA VAL A 165 2.04 -3.45 -1.22
C VAL A 165 0.64 -4.11 -1.18
N PRO A 166 -0.14 -3.90 -0.09
CA PRO A 166 0.23 -3.13 1.10
C PRO A 166 1.29 -3.84 1.92
N SER A 167 2.15 -3.07 2.59
CA SER A 167 3.02 -3.57 3.65
C SER A 167 2.89 -2.64 4.86
N MET A 168 2.92 -3.21 6.05
CA MET A 168 2.84 -2.49 7.31
C MET A 168 4.10 -2.78 8.13
N ALA A 169 4.78 -1.73 8.59
CA ALA A 169 5.91 -1.89 9.50
C ALA A 169 5.56 -1.37 10.89
N CYS A 170 5.84 -2.17 11.91
CA CYS A 170 5.63 -1.82 13.32
C CYS A 170 6.68 -2.52 14.19
N ASP A 171 7.32 -1.79 15.10
CA ASP A 171 8.31 -2.33 16.03
C ASP A 171 9.42 -3.16 15.34
N GLY A 172 9.92 -2.69 14.19
CA GLY A 172 10.96 -3.37 13.41
C GLY A 172 10.51 -4.64 12.68
N ARG A 173 9.22 -4.94 12.65
CA ARG A 173 8.63 -6.09 11.95
C ARG A 173 7.84 -5.62 10.73
N LEU A 174 7.87 -6.43 9.66
CA LEU A 174 7.14 -6.17 8.42
C LEU A 174 5.99 -7.19 8.27
N PHE A 175 4.80 -6.67 7.94
CA PHE A 175 3.59 -7.44 7.68
C PHE A 175 3.13 -7.13 6.27
N TRP A 176 3.09 -8.12 5.39
CA TRP A 176 2.75 -7.92 3.99
C TRP A 176 1.40 -8.51 3.64
N GLY A 177 0.56 -7.71 2.98
CA GLY A 177 -0.72 -8.12 2.45
C GLY A 177 -1.91 -7.76 3.34
N LEU A 178 -3.10 -7.81 2.75
CA LEU A 178 -4.37 -7.65 3.46
C LEU A 178 -4.58 -8.75 4.51
N ASP A 179 -4.16 -9.94 4.20
CA ASP A 179 -4.25 -11.14 5.03
C ASP A 179 -3.31 -11.10 6.25
N ALA A 180 -2.30 -10.23 6.23
CA ALA A 180 -1.43 -10.02 7.39
C ALA A 180 -2.02 -9.07 8.46
N LEU A 181 -3.17 -8.44 8.22
CA LEU A 181 -3.79 -7.54 9.21
C LEU A 181 -4.09 -8.17 10.57
N PRO A 182 -4.61 -9.41 10.67
CA PRO A 182 -4.80 -10.08 11.97
C PRO A 182 -3.45 -10.32 12.69
N MET A 183 -2.41 -10.66 11.93
CA MET A 183 -1.06 -10.86 12.46
C MET A 183 -0.45 -9.56 12.97
N LEU A 184 -0.66 -8.44 12.26
CA LEU A 184 -0.28 -7.11 12.72
C LEU A 184 -0.99 -6.76 14.04
N HIS A 185 -2.30 -6.98 14.12
CA HIS A 185 -3.07 -6.73 15.34
C HIS A 185 -2.51 -7.52 16.54
N ASP A 186 -2.26 -8.82 16.36
CA ASP A 186 -1.71 -9.67 17.41
C ASP A 186 -0.33 -9.15 17.88
N ALA A 187 0.56 -8.79 16.95
CA ALA A 187 1.84 -8.18 17.28
C ALA A 187 1.70 -6.83 18.02
N MET A 188 0.73 -6.02 17.65
CA MET A 188 0.49 -4.71 18.30
C MET A 188 -0.12 -4.83 19.69
N THR A 189 -0.83 -5.91 19.98
CA THR A 189 -1.43 -6.19 21.27
C THR A 189 -0.56 -7.04 22.21
N GLY A 190 0.67 -7.32 21.82
CA GLY A 190 1.66 -8.04 22.67
C GLY A 190 1.58 -9.55 22.52
N GLY A 191 1.22 -10.05 21.35
CA GLY A 191 1.22 -11.48 21.05
C GLY A 191 2.57 -12.14 21.32
N THR A 192 2.61 -13.11 22.21
CA THR A 192 3.84 -13.75 22.70
C THR A 192 4.63 -14.48 21.61
N TRP A 193 3.99 -14.84 20.50
CA TRP A 193 4.67 -15.48 19.37
C TRP A 193 5.74 -14.58 18.75
N PHE A 194 5.52 -13.26 18.72
CA PHE A 194 6.46 -12.29 18.15
C PHE A 194 7.67 -11.99 19.03
N GLU A 195 7.54 -12.24 20.34
CA GLU A 195 8.61 -12.04 21.32
C GLU A 195 9.41 -13.32 21.57
N GLY A 196 8.86 -14.45 21.12
CA GLY A 196 9.46 -15.76 21.29
C GLY A 196 10.47 -16.13 20.18
N PRO A 197 11.23 -17.22 20.39
CA PRO A 197 12.22 -17.70 19.42
C PRO A 197 11.58 -18.18 18.10
N ALA A 198 10.27 -18.42 18.07
CA ALA A 198 9.55 -18.88 16.88
C ALA A 198 9.60 -17.85 15.74
N TRP A 199 9.38 -16.58 16.03
CA TRP A 199 9.45 -15.52 15.01
C TRP A 199 10.80 -15.50 14.30
N ALA A 200 11.91 -15.49 15.06
CA ALA A 200 13.25 -15.45 14.50
C ALA A 200 13.62 -16.74 13.76
N ARG A 201 13.22 -17.90 14.30
CA ARG A 201 13.54 -19.23 13.73
C ARG A 201 12.81 -19.45 12.40
N GLU A 202 11.51 -19.16 12.33
CA GLU A 202 10.71 -19.44 11.13
C GLU A 202 11.01 -18.45 9.99
N GLY A 203 11.60 -17.28 10.28
CA GLY A 203 12.10 -16.35 9.28
C GLY A 203 13.47 -16.71 8.71
N GLN A 204 14.15 -17.73 9.23
CA GLN A 204 15.48 -18.12 8.71
C GLN A 204 15.35 -18.96 7.43
N PRO A 205 16.14 -18.63 6.38
CA PRO A 205 16.18 -19.47 5.17
C PRO A 205 16.60 -20.89 5.50
N ARG A 206 15.91 -21.87 4.94
CA ARG A 206 16.31 -23.27 4.99
C ARG A 206 16.91 -23.67 3.64
N GLU A 207 17.84 -24.61 3.63
CA GLU A 207 18.38 -25.14 2.38
C GLU A 207 17.25 -25.70 1.51
N GLY A 208 17.19 -25.28 0.27
CA GLY A 208 16.19 -25.71 -0.69
C GLY A 208 16.72 -25.67 -2.12
N VAL A 209 15.97 -26.21 -3.06
CA VAL A 209 16.31 -26.18 -4.49
C VAL A 209 16.22 -24.76 -5.02
N GLN A 210 17.33 -24.21 -5.48
CA GLN A 210 17.34 -22.94 -6.21
C GLN A 210 16.96 -23.18 -7.68
N ARG A 211 16.06 -22.38 -8.22
CA ARG A 211 15.82 -22.34 -9.68
C ARG A 211 17.09 -21.80 -10.33
N ARG A 212 17.64 -22.59 -11.23
CA ARG A 212 18.67 -22.16 -12.17
C ARG A 212 18.06 -21.34 -13.30
#